data_0ee1bd154fe3e010090902e820bd4108
#
_entry.id   0ee1bd154fe3e010090902e820bd4108
#
_cell.length_a   1.000
_cell.length_b   1.000
_cell.length_c   1.000
_cell.angle_alpha   90.00
_cell.angle_beta   90.00
_cell.angle_gamma   90.00
#
_symmetry.space_group_name_H-M   'P 1'
#
loop_
_entity.id
_entity.type
_entity.pdbx_description
1 polymer ?
#
loop_
_entity_poly.entity_id
_entity_poly.type
_entity_poly.pdbx_seq_one_letter_code
_entity_poly.pdbx_strand_id
1 'polypeptide(L)'
;TYSVKVPKDYVAWGKGDLLNPAAVLTPATAPRLKESYTSDKIMHIATLDEMMQHKVTVQNDFNVWKFKANDITDVCYGVSKNYVWDASSTIVDPKTNRRASMQAAYNDTAEDFKHYVEWGVHALKYFSTEWPGVPYPFVKMTSFQGYADMEYPMMVNDSHTDNMQFSQMVQDHEMAHTYFPFYMGINETRYAYMDEGWATTFEYLIGQEEVGKEQADKTYKNFRIRKYISDPSAEEDQPIISMSTQVSGAGYGNNSYGKASLSYLALKDLLGDELFKKALHHYMDVWHGKHPIPWDYFNAMSAGAGQNLN
;
A
#
# COMPACT_ATOMS: atom_id res chain seq x y z
N THR A 1 -18.52 -10.11 0.03
CA THR A 1 -18.12 -11.49 -0.30
C THR A 1 -18.14 -11.67 -1.80
N TYR A 2 -17.10 -12.29 -2.36
CA TYR A 2 -16.99 -12.60 -3.79
C TYR A 2 -16.31 -13.95 -4.01
N SER A 3 -16.34 -14.45 -5.24
CA SER A 3 -15.72 -15.72 -5.59
C SER A 3 -14.98 -15.62 -6.93
N VAL A 4 -13.85 -16.31 -7.01
CA VAL A 4 -13.03 -16.45 -8.23
C VAL A 4 -13.01 -17.93 -8.60
N LYS A 5 -13.51 -18.29 -9.78
CA LYS A 5 -13.49 -19.66 -10.30
C LYS A 5 -12.35 -19.78 -11.32
N VAL A 6 -11.41 -20.65 -11.02
CA VAL A 6 -10.22 -20.89 -11.86
C VAL A 6 -9.99 -22.38 -12.10
N PRO A 7 -9.26 -22.78 -13.16
CA PRO A 7 -8.82 -24.16 -13.35
C PRO A 7 -8.02 -24.66 -12.14
N LYS A 8 -7.98 -25.98 -11.96
CA LYS A 8 -7.41 -26.65 -10.78
C LYS A 8 -6.01 -26.23 -10.39
N ASP A 9 -5.16 -25.90 -11.36
CA ASP A 9 -3.74 -25.58 -11.11
C ASP A 9 -3.48 -24.11 -10.76
N TYR A 10 -4.52 -23.27 -10.82
CA TYR A 10 -4.39 -21.85 -10.52
C TYR A 10 -4.67 -21.58 -9.05
N VAL A 11 -3.76 -20.81 -8.43
CA VAL A 11 -4.00 -20.12 -7.16
C VAL A 11 -4.66 -18.78 -7.48
N ALA A 12 -5.63 -18.38 -6.67
CA ALA A 12 -6.20 -17.06 -6.69
C ALA A 12 -5.85 -16.32 -5.38
N TRP A 13 -5.23 -15.16 -5.50
CA TRP A 13 -5.02 -14.21 -4.41
C TRP A 13 -6.07 -13.11 -4.55
N GLY A 14 -6.82 -12.88 -3.50
CA GLY A 14 -7.89 -11.89 -3.49
C GLY A 14 -7.88 -11.07 -2.21
N LYS A 15 -8.61 -9.97 -2.21
CA LYS A 15 -8.77 -9.11 -1.02
C LYS A 15 -9.57 -9.81 0.07
N GLY A 16 -9.19 -9.55 1.33
CA GLY A 16 -9.88 -10.09 2.50
C GLY A 16 -9.51 -11.54 2.84
N ASP A 17 -10.29 -12.12 3.71
CA ASP A 17 -10.09 -13.49 4.21
C ASP A 17 -10.49 -14.52 3.17
N LEU A 18 -9.64 -15.54 2.97
CA LEU A 18 -10.01 -16.75 2.22
C LEU A 18 -10.89 -17.63 3.10
N LEU A 19 -12.17 -17.76 2.71
CA LEU A 19 -13.18 -18.44 3.53
C LEU A 19 -13.14 -19.97 3.46
N ASN A 20 -12.57 -20.53 2.39
CA ASN A 20 -12.60 -21.96 2.12
C ASN A 20 -11.23 -22.55 1.75
N PRO A 21 -10.17 -22.29 2.55
CA PRO A 21 -8.82 -22.76 2.21
C PRO A 21 -8.76 -24.28 2.03
N ALA A 22 -9.40 -25.07 2.86
CA ALA A 22 -9.41 -26.53 2.75
C ALA A 22 -10.14 -27.09 1.51
N ALA A 23 -10.96 -26.27 0.84
CA ALA A 23 -11.66 -26.69 -0.38
C ALA A 23 -10.85 -26.38 -1.67
N VAL A 24 -9.83 -25.53 -1.57
CA VAL A 24 -9.04 -25.07 -2.74
C VAL A 24 -7.54 -25.36 -2.61
N LEU A 25 -7.03 -25.50 -1.39
CA LEU A 25 -5.63 -25.84 -1.09
C LEU A 25 -5.51 -27.29 -0.61
N THR A 26 -4.37 -27.91 -0.91
CA THR A 26 -4.08 -29.28 -0.45
C THR A 26 -3.91 -29.33 1.09
N PRO A 27 -4.06 -30.53 1.69
CA PRO A 27 -3.80 -30.73 3.13
C PRO A 27 -2.38 -30.35 3.56
N ALA A 28 -1.42 -30.26 2.65
CA ALA A 28 -0.06 -29.79 2.95
C ALA A 28 0.03 -28.27 2.95
N THR A 29 -0.69 -27.57 2.08
CA THR A 29 -0.59 -26.12 1.88
C THR A 29 -1.50 -25.32 2.82
N ALA A 30 -2.75 -25.75 3.01
CA ALA A 30 -3.70 -25.03 3.84
C ALA A 30 -3.24 -24.76 5.29
N PRO A 31 -2.56 -25.72 5.99
CA PRO A 31 -2.01 -25.46 7.32
C PRO A 31 -0.90 -24.40 7.33
N ARG A 32 -0.01 -24.38 6.31
CA ARG A 32 1.05 -23.36 6.20
C ARG A 32 0.46 -21.95 6.09
N LEU A 33 -0.56 -21.78 5.25
CA LEU A 33 -1.27 -20.50 5.15
C LEU A 33 -1.91 -20.12 6.48
N LYS A 34 -2.56 -21.04 7.16
CA LYS A 34 -3.17 -20.78 8.47
C LYS A 34 -2.12 -20.37 9.52
N GLU A 35 -0.98 -21.03 9.56
CA GLU A 35 0.11 -20.74 10.49
C GLU A 35 0.71 -19.35 10.23
N SER A 36 0.85 -18.95 8.96
CA SER A 36 1.42 -17.65 8.59
C SER A 36 0.65 -16.46 9.16
N TYR A 37 -0.65 -16.59 9.43
CA TYR A 37 -1.47 -15.52 10.03
C TYR A 37 -1.12 -15.16 11.47
N THR A 38 -0.36 -16.01 12.14
CA THR A 38 0.08 -15.81 13.54
C THR A 38 1.60 -15.89 13.72
N SER A 39 2.34 -16.04 12.63
CA SER A 39 3.79 -16.19 12.62
C SER A 39 4.48 -14.89 12.23
N ASP A 40 5.53 -14.52 12.99
CA ASP A 40 6.46 -13.45 12.60
C ASP A 40 7.52 -13.94 11.59
N LYS A 41 7.57 -15.26 11.34
CA LYS A 41 8.50 -15.83 10.36
C LYS A 41 7.88 -15.84 8.98
N ILE A 42 8.70 -15.57 7.98
CA ILE A 42 8.33 -15.73 6.58
C ILE A 42 8.20 -17.25 6.31
N MET A 43 7.09 -17.61 5.70
CA MET A 43 6.75 -18.98 5.35
C MET A 43 6.53 -19.09 3.85
N HIS A 44 7.15 -20.09 3.23
CA HIS A 44 6.85 -20.46 1.85
C HIS A 44 5.53 -21.24 1.83
N ILE A 45 4.46 -20.60 1.42
CA ILE A 45 3.12 -21.23 1.30
C ILE A 45 3.10 -22.15 0.08
N ALA A 46 3.69 -21.69 -1.02
CA ALA A 46 3.87 -22.49 -2.25
C ALA A 46 5.21 -22.16 -2.90
N THR A 47 6.05 -23.16 -3.11
CA THR A 47 7.28 -23.06 -3.91
C THR A 47 6.99 -23.26 -5.39
N LEU A 48 7.90 -22.85 -6.27
CA LEU A 48 7.79 -23.11 -7.71
C LEU A 48 7.66 -24.60 -8.02
N ASP A 49 8.48 -25.45 -7.37
CA ASP A 49 8.45 -26.90 -7.55
C ASP A 49 7.09 -27.50 -7.18
N GLU A 50 6.50 -27.06 -6.07
CA GLU A 50 5.17 -27.53 -5.64
C GLU A 50 4.08 -27.07 -6.63
N MET A 51 4.18 -25.86 -7.16
CA MET A 51 3.26 -25.34 -8.19
C MET A 51 3.38 -26.18 -9.47
N MET A 52 4.59 -26.40 -9.96
CA MET A 52 4.86 -27.20 -11.17
C MET A 52 4.46 -28.68 -11.02
N GLN A 53 4.49 -29.20 -9.81
CA GLN A 53 4.07 -30.58 -9.49
C GLN A 53 2.58 -30.70 -9.12
N HIS A 54 1.79 -29.62 -9.26
CA HIS A 54 0.36 -29.57 -8.93
C HIS A 54 0.03 -29.99 -7.48
N LYS A 55 0.92 -29.64 -6.54
CA LYS A 55 0.82 -30.04 -5.12
C LYS A 55 0.19 -28.97 -4.23
N VAL A 56 -0.09 -27.79 -4.76
CA VAL A 56 -0.56 -26.63 -3.98
C VAL A 56 -2.07 -26.60 -3.86
N THR A 57 -2.76 -26.84 -4.95
CA THR A 57 -4.22 -26.73 -5.06
C THR A 57 -4.90 -28.09 -5.18
N VAL A 58 -6.15 -28.16 -4.72
CA VAL A 58 -6.99 -29.34 -4.91
C VAL A 58 -7.21 -29.57 -6.40
N GLN A 59 -7.11 -30.83 -6.85
CA GLN A 59 -7.13 -31.23 -8.26
C GLN A 59 -8.55 -31.53 -8.77
N ASN A 60 -9.54 -30.64 -8.49
CA ASN A 60 -10.84 -30.62 -9.15
C ASN A 60 -10.71 -30.06 -10.57
N ASP A 61 -11.72 -30.17 -11.44
CA ASP A 61 -11.67 -29.52 -12.75
C ASP A 61 -11.54 -28.00 -12.63
N PHE A 62 -12.26 -27.43 -11.67
CA PHE A 62 -12.21 -26.03 -11.28
C PHE A 62 -12.22 -25.90 -9.76
N ASN A 63 -11.49 -24.91 -9.25
CA ASN A 63 -11.57 -24.49 -7.86
C ASN A 63 -12.30 -23.14 -7.76
N VAL A 64 -13.16 -23.02 -6.76
CA VAL A 64 -13.89 -21.77 -6.46
C VAL A 64 -13.33 -21.18 -5.18
N TRP A 65 -12.52 -20.14 -5.31
CA TRP A 65 -11.92 -19.38 -4.21
C TRP A 65 -12.94 -18.37 -3.70
N LYS A 66 -13.26 -18.41 -2.41
CA LYS A 66 -14.27 -17.53 -1.78
C LYS A 66 -13.59 -16.59 -0.83
N PHE A 67 -13.82 -15.29 -1.01
CA PHE A 67 -13.23 -14.23 -0.21
C PHE A 67 -14.28 -13.37 0.48
N LYS A 68 -13.91 -12.83 1.66
CA LYS A 68 -14.70 -11.82 2.36
C LYS A 68 -13.79 -10.67 2.74
N ALA A 69 -14.15 -9.48 2.29
CA ALA A 69 -13.53 -8.23 2.69
C ALA A 69 -14.60 -7.26 3.18
N ASN A 70 -14.24 -6.39 4.11
CA ASN A 70 -15.12 -5.36 4.65
C ASN A 70 -14.46 -3.98 4.40
N ASP A 71 -15.30 -2.96 4.28
CA ASP A 71 -14.88 -1.55 4.19
C ASP A 71 -13.86 -1.28 3.08
N ILE A 72 -14.10 -1.85 1.90
CA ILE A 72 -13.28 -1.69 0.70
C ILE A 72 -14.07 -1.00 -0.40
N THR A 73 -13.38 -0.22 -1.22
CA THR A 73 -13.95 0.54 -2.35
C THR A 73 -14.19 -0.31 -3.58
N ASP A 74 -13.36 -1.32 -3.78
CA ASP A 74 -13.38 -2.17 -4.98
C ASP A 74 -12.94 -3.61 -4.69
N VAL A 75 -12.98 -4.47 -5.70
CA VAL A 75 -12.51 -5.86 -5.66
C VAL A 75 -11.47 -6.08 -6.76
N CYS A 76 -10.28 -6.53 -6.38
CA CYS A 76 -9.32 -7.09 -7.32
C CYS A 76 -8.82 -8.46 -6.86
N TYR A 77 -8.25 -9.19 -7.79
CA TYR A 77 -7.62 -10.48 -7.55
C TYR A 77 -6.53 -10.76 -8.60
N GLY A 78 -5.50 -11.46 -8.20
CA GLY A 78 -4.49 -12.01 -9.09
C GLY A 78 -4.62 -13.51 -9.20
N VAL A 79 -4.24 -14.10 -10.33
CA VAL A 79 -4.23 -15.54 -10.54
C VAL A 79 -2.97 -15.99 -11.25
N SER A 80 -2.38 -17.08 -10.79
CA SER A 80 -1.24 -17.70 -11.47
C SER A 80 -1.22 -19.20 -11.20
N LYS A 81 -0.62 -19.97 -12.11
CA LYS A 81 -0.36 -21.40 -11.94
C LYS A 81 1.10 -21.73 -11.63
N ASN A 82 1.97 -20.71 -11.56
CA ASN A 82 3.41 -20.87 -11.40
C ASN A 82 4.10 -19.77 -10.58
N TYR A 83 3.33 -18.92 -9.89
CA TYR A 83 3.90 -17.97 -8.95
C TYR A 83 4.24 -18.64 -7.62
N VAL A 84 5.37 -18.26 -7.06
CA VAL A 84 5.73 -18.53 -5.66
C VAL A 84 4.78 -17.74 -4.75
N TRP A 85 4.52 -18.27 -3.58
CA TRP A 85 3.68 -17.63 -2.58
C TRP A 85 4.35 -17.68 -1.22
N ASP A 86 4.72 -16.52 -0.73
CA ASP A 86 5.28 -16.32 0.60
C ASP A 86 4.32 -15.54 1.48
N ALA A 87 4.35 -15.79 2.79
CA ALA A 87 3.51 -15.09 3.73
C ALA A 87 4.14 -15.00 5.13
N SER A 88 3.77 -13.95 5.85
CA SER A 88 4.03 -13.74 7.27
C SER A 88 2.87 -12.94 7.87
N SER A 89 2.98 -12.52 9.12
CA SER A 89 2.07 -11.55 9.73
C SER A 89 2.79 -10.71 10.77
N THR A 90 2.24 -9.55 11.08
CA THR A 90 2.79 -8.67 12.11
C THR A 90 1.68 -8.01 12.91
N ILE A 91 2.00 -7.56 14.13
CA ILE A 91 1.09 -6.77 14.95
C ILE A 91 0.99 -5.38 14.35
N VAL A 92 -0.21 -4.98 13.98
CA VAL A 92 -0.53 -3.65 13.42
C VAL A 92 -1.32 -2.76 14.38
N ASP A 93 -1.84 -3.33 15.46
CA ASP A 93 -2.45 -2.59 16.56
C ASP A 93 -1.93 -3.18 17.90
N PRO A 94 -0.91 -2.55 18.49
CA PRO A 94 -0.35 -3.01 19.76
C PRO A 94 -1.34 -2.97 20.95
N LYS A 95 -2.36 -2.08 20.88
CA LYS A 95 -3.35 -1.95 21.97
C LYS A 95 -4.28 -3.15 22.05
N THR A 96 -4.66 -3.70 20.92
CA THR A 96 -5.55 -4.86 20.83
C THR A 96 -4.81 -6.17 20.50
N ASN A 97 -3.52 -6.10 20.25
CA ASN A 97 -2.68 -7.19 19.74
C ASN A 97 -3.17 -7.76 18.39
N ARG A 98 -3.84 -6.91 17.59
CA ARG A 98 -4.35 -7.30 16.27
C ARG A 98 -3.22 -7.41 15.27
N ARG A 99 -3.27 -8.50 14.49
CA ARG A 99 -2.31 -8.78 13.43
C ARG A 99 -2.91 -8.54 12.04
N ALA A 100 -2.05 -8.25 11.07
CA ALA A 100 -2.37 -8.33 9.65
C ALA A 100 -1.40 -9.30 8.96
N SER A 101 -1.90 -10.06 8.01
CA SER A 101 -1.07 -10.92 7.17
C SER A 101 -0.38 -10.09 6.08
N MET A 102 0.89 -10.36 5.83
CA MET A 102 1.63 -9.88 4.66
C MET A 102 1.93 -11.04 3.73
N GLN A 103 1.56 -10.92 2.47
CA GLN A 103 1.72 -11.97 1.47
C GLN A 103 2.40 -11.41 0.21
N ALA A 104 3.16 -12.24 -0.48
CA ALA A 104 3.71 -11.94 -1.79
C ALA A 104 3.45 -13.09 -2.76
N ALA A 105 3.07 -12.77 -3.98
CA ALA A 105 2.86 -13.72 -5.07
C ALA A 105 3.63 -13.24 -6.31
N TYR A 106 4.60 -14.03 -6.77
CA TYR A 106 5.57 -13.55 -7.74
C TYR A 106 6.22 -14.68 -8.56
N ASN A 107 6.83 -14.32 -9.67
CA ASN A 107 7.67 -15.22 -10.45
C ASN A 107 8.99 -15.48 -9.71
N ASP A 108 9.41 -16.72 -9.58
CA ASP A 108 10.61 -17.15 -8.87
C ASP A 108 11.91 -16.49 -9.37
N THR A 109 11.90 -15.96 -10.58
CA THR A 109 13.03 -15.20 -11.16
C THR A 109 13.08 -13.72 -10.75
N ALA A 110 12.06 -13.21 -10.07
CA ALA A 110 12.01 -11.84 -9.58
C ALA A 110 12.75 -11.74 -8.24
N GLU A 111 14.04 -11.42 -8.28
CA GLU A 111 14.91 -11.42 -7.10
C GLU A 111 14.48 -10.41 -6.03
N ASP A 112 13.98 -9.25 -6.42
CA ASP A 112 13.43 -8.24 -5.51
C ASP A 112 12.21 -8.77 -4.75
N PHE A 113 11.32 -9.50 -5.41
CA PHE A 113 10.10 -10.02 -4.77
C PHE A 113 10.36 -11.06 -3.67
N LYS A 114 11.53 -11.67 -3.64
CA LYS A 114 11.94 -12.54 -2.53
C LYS A 114 12.04 -11.79 -1.19
N HIS A 115 12.14 -10.47 -1.22
CA HIS A 115 12.17 -9.58 -0.05
C HIS A 115 10.82 -8.92 0.27
N TYR A 116 9.84 -9.01 -0.60
CA TYR A 116 8.57 -8.26 -0.48
C TYR A 116 7.77 -8.56 0.80
N VAL A 117 7.84 -9.80 1.32
CA VAL A 117 7.20 -10.09 2.61
C VAL A 117 7.94 -9.44 3.77
N GLU A 118 9.28 -9.43 3.75
CA GLU A 118 10.11 -8.78 4.76
C GLU A 118 9.86 -7.26 4.79
N TRP A 119 10.00 -6.61 3.63
CA TRP A 119 9.76 -5.18 3.46
C TRP A 119 8.31 -4.81 3.81
N GLY A 120 7.34 -5.57 3.33
CA GLY A 120 5.93 -5.31 3.61
C GLY A 120 5.56 -5.49 5.09
N VAL A 121 6.18 -6.42 5.82
CA VAL A 121 6.03 -6.54 7.28
C VAL A 121 6.58 -5.30 7.98
N HIS A 122 7.73 -4.79 7.53
CA HIS A 122 8.29 -3.54 8.03
C HIS A 122 7.36 -2.36 7.77
N ALA A 123 6.88 -2.20 6.52
CA ALA A 123 5.96 -1.14 6.14
C ALA A 123 4.64 -1.18 6.93
N LEU A 124 4.02 -2.36 7.10
CA LEU A 124 2.81 -2.52 7.93
C LEU A 124 3.03 -2.06 9.36
N LYS A 125 4.18 -2.37 9.96
CA LYS A 125 4.55 -1.92 11.29
C LYS A 125 4.77 -0.41 11.35
N TYR A 126 5.61 0.11 10.46
CA TYR A 126 5.98 1.50 10.41
C TYR A 126 4.74 2.40 10.23
N PHE A 127 3.93 2.13 9.24
CA PHE A 127 2.72 2.93 9.00
C PHE A 127 1.72 2.85 10.14
N SER A 128 1.65 1.73 10.83
CA SER A 128 0.75 1.55 11.97
C SER A 128 1.20 2.27 13.24
N THR A 129 2.53 2.51 13.43
CA THR A 129 3.07 3.05 14.69
C THR A 129 3.76 4.39 14.54
N GLU A 130 4.38 4.65 13.39
CA GLU A 130 5.18 5.85 13.15
C GLU A 130 4.42 6.90 12.31
N TRP A 131 4.32 6.71 11.00
CA TRP A 131 3.66 7.63 10.09
C TRP A 131 2.77 6.89 9.07
N PRO A 132 1.45 7.13 9.03
CA PRO A 132 0.69 8.12 9.82
C PRO A 132 0.54 7.75 11.32
N GLY A 133 0.95 6.56 11.74
CA GLY A 133 0.78 6.09 13.13
C GLY A 133 -0.66 5.71 13.46
N VAL A 134 -1.38 5.22 12.46
CA VAL A 134 -2.76 4.72 12.57
C VAL A 134 -2.74 3.23 12.28
N PRO A 135 -3.30 2.36 13.14
CA PRO A 135 -3.29 0.93 12.92
C PRO A 135 -3.80 0.54 11.53
N TYR A 136 -3.03 -0.28 10.80
CA TYR A 136 -3.41 -0.77 9.48
C TYR A 136 -4.86 -1.30 9.51
N PRO A 137 -5.78 -0.77 8.69
CA PRO A 137 -7.21 -1.00 8.91
C PRO A 137 -7.70 -2.38 8.48
N PHE A 138 -6.95 -3.08 7.64
CA PHE A 138 -7.38 -4.33 7.01
C PHE A 138 -6.75 -5.58 7.64
N VAL A 139 -7.24 -6.76 7.21
CA VAL A 139 -6.79 -8.06 7.74
C VAL A 139 -5.52 -8.57 7.09
N LYS A 140 -5.20 -8.10 5.88
CA LYS A 140 -4.00 -8.50 5.15
C LYS A 140 -3.58 -7.47 4.12
N MET A 141 -2.35 -7.61 3.62
CA MET A 141 -1.80 -6.99 2.42
C MET A 141 -1.21 -8.09 1.53
N THR A 142 -1.39 -8.00 0.24
CA THR A 142 -0.76 -8.88 -0.74
C THR A 142 -0.04 -8.06 -1.80
N SER A 143 1.27 -8.24 -1.94
CA SER A 143 2.01 -7.73 -3.10
C SER A 143 1.99 -8.78 -4.20
N PHE A 144 1.39 -8.44 -5.31
CA PHE A 144 1.25 -9.30 -6.47
C PHE A 144 2.11 -8.77 -7.62
N GLN A 145 3.07 -9.54 -8.09
CA GLN A 145 3.90 -9.12 -9.21
C GLN A 145 3.07 -8.96 -10.49
N GLY A 146 3.14 -7.78 -11.08
CA GLY A 146 2.41 -7.47 -12.30
C GLY A 146 3.00 -6.26 -13.02
N TYR A 147 2.14 -5.39 -13.51
CA TYR A 147 2.49 -4.18 -14.25
C TYR A 147 1.87 -2.95 -13.62
N ALA A 148 2.46 -1.80 -13.88
CA ALA A 148 1.93 -0.48 -13.68
C ALA A 148 1.99 0.07 -12.25
N ASP A 149 2.58 -0.64 -11.30
CA ASP A 149 2.77 -0.17 -9.93
C ASP A 149 1.52 0.54 -9.44
N MET A 150 0.56 -0.26 -8.90
CA MET A 150 -0.79 0.19 -8.60
C MET A 150 -1.27 -0.29 -7.24
N GLU A 151 -1.94 0.63 -6.58
CA GLU A 151 -2.59 0.45 -5.31
C GLU A 151 -4.02 -0.10 -5.44
N TYR A 152 -4.37 -0.98 -4.50
CA TYR A 152 -5.74 -1.41 -4.25
C TYR A 152 -5.89 -1.72 -2.75
N PRO A 153 -7.09 -1.59 -2.15
CA PRO A 153 -7.27 -2.01 -0.75
C PRO A 153 -6.84 -3.46 -0.55
N MET A 154 -5.88 -3.72 0.32
CA MET A 154 -5.33 -5.05 0.65
C MET A 154 -4.55 -5.77 -0.46
N MET A 155 -4.26 -5.13 -1.57
CA MET A 155 -3.46 -5.72 -2.65
C MET A 155 -2.76 -4.64 -3.44
N VAL A 156 -1.46 -4.76 -3.64
CA VAL A 156 -0.68 -3.90 -4.52
C VAL A 156 -0.15 -4.72 -5.70
N ASN A 157 0.06 -4.06 -6.83
CA ASN A 157 0.49 -4.69 -8.09
C ASN A 157 1.77 -4.01 -8.56
N ASP A 158 2.93 -4.60 -8.23
CA ASP A 158 4.23 -4.00 -8.48
C ASP A 158 4.97 -4.69 -9.60
N SER A 159 5.77 -3.93 -10.34
CA SER A 159 6.66 -4.44 -11.38
C SER A 159 7.98 -4.90 -10.77
N HIS A 160 8.55 -5.98 -11.33
CA HIS A 160 9.92 -6.39 -11.01
C HIS A 160 10.96 -5.39 -11.51
N THR A 161 11.98 -5.12 -10.70
CA THR A 161 13.17 -4.36 -11.08
C THR A 161 14.43 -4.90 -10.40
N ASP A 162 15.58 -4.81 -11.08
CA ASP A 162 16.87 -5.18 -10.50
C ASP A 162 17.38 -4.17 -9.46
N ASN A 163 16.77 -3.01 -9.36
CA ASN A 163 17.10 -2.00 -8.35
C ASN A 163 16.30 -2.23 -7.06
N MET A 164 16.89 -2.94 -6.12
CA MET A 164 16.27 -3.32 -4.84
C MET A 164 15.74 -2.12 -4.05
N GLN A 165 16.49 -1.01 -3.99
CA GLN A 165 16.06 0.19 -3.27
C GLN A 165 14.84 0.83 -3.93
N PHE A 166 14.80 0.88 -5.25
CA PHE A 166 13.65 1.40 -6.00
C PHE A 166 12.44 0.49 -5.85
N SER A 167 12.64 -0.83 -5.91
CA SER A 167 11.57 -1.83 -5.71
C SER A 167 10.92 -1.71 -4.33
N GLN A 168 11.73 -1.59 -3.27
CA GLN A 168 11.23 -1.38 -1.91
C GLN A 168 10.47 -0.06 -1.78
N MET A 169 11.01 1.04 -2.32
CA MET A 169 10.36 2.34 -2.32
C MET A 169 8.99 2.31 -3.03
N VAL A 170 8.87 1.58 -4.15
CA VAL A 170 7.59 1.40 -4.85
C VAL A 170 6.61 0.63 -3.97
N GLN A 171 7.02 -0.50 -3.39
CA GLN A 171 6.16 -1.25 -2.48
C GLN A 171 5.65 -0.38 -1.32
N ASP A 172 6.51 0.43 -0.72
CA ASP A 172 6.14 1.32 0.39
C ASP A 172 5.13 2.38 -0.06
N HIS A 173 5.34 2.95 -1.24
CA HIS A 173 4.42 3.91 -1.85
C HIS A 173 3.04 3.30 -2.05
N GLU A 174 2.96 2.16 -2.73
CA GLU A 174 1.69 1.47 -2.99
C GLU A 174 1.01 1.00 -1.69
N MET A 175 1.77 0.55 -0.71
CA MET A 175 1.23 0.19 0.61
C MET A 175 0.73 1.40 1.42
N ALA A 176 1.35 2.57 1.26
CA ALA A 176 0.93 3.81 1.93
C ALA A 176 -0.46 4.28 1.45
N HIS A 177 -0.83 3.99 0.22
CA HIS A 177 -2.17 4.23 -0.32
C HIS A 177 -3.30 3.55 0.45
N THR A 178 -2.99 2.58 1.30
CA THR A 178 -3.96 2.03 2.25
C THR A 178 -4.69 3.11 3.04
N TYR A 179 -3.98 4.16 3.43
CA TYR A 179 -4.54 5.27 4.21
C TYR A 179 -5.15 6.35 3.33
N PHE A 180 -4.49 6.68 2.23
CA PHE A 180 -4.90 7.64 1.22
C PHE A 180 -4.67 7.04 -0.17
N PRO A 181 -5.71 6.67 -0.95
CA PRO A 181 -7.08 7.15 -0.83
C PRO A 181 -8.01 6.26 0.01
N PHE A 182 -7.65 4.99 0.33
CA PHE A 182 -8.65 3.98 0.67
C PHE A 182 -9.29 4.16 2.05
N TYR A 183 -8.50 4.24 3.11
CA TYR A 183 -9.04 4.44 4.47
C TYR A 183 -9.78 5.76 4.61
N MET A 184 -9.26 6.81 3.98
CA MET A 184 -9.85 8.15 4.04
C MET A 184 -10.99 8.37 3.04
N GLY A 185 -11.11 7.57 1.98
CA GLY A 185 -12.16 7.71 0.95
C GLY A 185 -11.94 8.90 0.02
N ILE A 186 -10.70 9.19 -0.38
CA ILE A 186 -10.37 10.33 -1.25
C ILE A 186 -10.95 10.11 -2.66
N ASN A 187 -11.48 11.17 -3.25
CA ASN A 187 -11.87 11.19 -4.66
C ASN A 187 -10.65 11.50 -5.53
N GLU A 188 -9.95 10.46 -5.94
CA GLU A 188 -8.72 10.52 -6.76
C GLU A 188 -8.94 11.23 -8.11
N THR A 189 -10.11 11.00 -8.74
CA THR A 189 -10.47 11.65 -10.01
C THR A 189 -10.45 13.18 -9.92
N ARG A 190 -10.72 13.72 -8.74
CA ARG A 190 -10.75 15.19 -8.53
C ARG A 190 -9.56 15.71 -7.77
N TYR A 191 -9.05 14.95 -6.80
CA TYR A 191 -8.08 15.45 -5.81
C TYR A 191 -6.92 14.47 -5.62
N ALA A 192 -6.28 14.06 -6.72
CA ALA A 192 -5.16 13.11 -6.67
C ALA A 192 -4.02 13.57 -5.73
N TYR A 193 -3.86 14.86 -5.49
CA TYR A 193 -2.88 15.37 -4.55
C TYR A 193 -3.15 14.98 -3.08
N MET A 194 -4.43 14.71 -2.73
CA MET A 194 -4.82 14.24 -1.39
C MET A 194 -4.63 12.73 -1.23
N ASP A 195 -4.26 12.05 -2.28
CA ASP A 195 -3.94 10.64 -2.41
C ASP A 195 -2.43 10.49 -2.59
N GLU A 196 -1.92 10.69 -3.77
CA GLU A 196 -0.53 10.54 -4.18
C GLU A 196 0.45 11.38 -3.34
N GLY A 197 0.02 12.58 -2.96
CA GLY A 197 0.82 13.46 -2.11
C GLY A 197 1.08 12.86 -0.73
N TRP A 198 0.10 12.21 -0.14
CA TRP A 198 0.28 11.50 1.14
C TRP A 198 1.08 10.22 0.97
N ALA A 199 0.81 9.41 -0.05
CA ALA A 199 1.61 8.22 -0.32
C ALA A 199 3.09 8.57 -0.53
N THR A 200 3.39 9.61 -1.32
CA THR A 200 4.74 10.14 -1.52
C THR A 200 5.37 10.66 -0.22
N THR A 201 4.58 11.26 0.66
CA THR A 201 5.05 11.73 1.97
C THR A 201 5.46 10.55 2.86
N PHE A 202 4.65 9.52 2.93
CA PHE A 202 4.94 8.34 3.74
C PHE A 202 6.06 7.49 3.14
N GLU A 203 6.16 7.37 1.82
CA GLU A 203 7.30 6.82 1.09
C GLU A 203 8.63 7.47 1.54
N TYR A 204 8.66 8.79 1.59
CA TYR A 204 9.85 9.52 2.02
C TYR A 204 10.16 9.31 3.51
N LEU A 205 9.14 9.30 4.38
CA LEU A 205 9.33 9.17 5.82
C LEU A 205 9.81 7.77 6.21
N ILE A 206 9.25 6.71 5.63
CA ILE A 206 9.74 5.34 5.85
C ILE A 206 11.15 5.16 5.27
N GLY A 207 11.39 5.71 4.08
CA GLY A 207 12.70 5.66 3.44
C GLY A 207 13.82 6.28 4.30
N GLN A 208 13.54 7.27 5.16
CA GLN A 208 14.51 7.80 6.10
C GLN A 208 14.98 6.76 7.14
N GLU A 209 14.09 5.85 7.56
CA GLU A 209 14.43 4.76 8.46
C GLU A 209 15.20 3.65 7.74
N GLU A 210 14.80 3.32 6.53
CA GLU A 210 15.33 2.17 5.77
C GLU A 210 16.71 2.41 5.18
N VAL A 211 16.93 3.58 4.59
CA VAL A 211 18.19 3.89 3.88
C VAL A 211 18.94 5.08 4.47
N GLY A 212 18.43 5.65 5.55
CA GLY A 212 18.97 6.85 6.20
C GLY A 212 18.57 8.14 5.51
N LYS A 213 18.54 9.24 6.29
CA LYS A 213 18.04 10.54 5.84
C LYS A 213 18.74 11.07 4.58
N GLU A 214 20.06 10.97 4.50
CA GLU A 214 20.83 11.49 3.36
C GLU A 214 20.44 10.83 2.04
N GLN A 215 20.32 9.49 2.03
CA GLN A 215 19.93 8.75 0.83
C GLN A 215 18.45 8.96 0.50
N ALA A 216 17.57 9.01 1.50
CA ALA A 216 16.15 9.31 1.29
C ALA A 216 15.97 10.72 0.70
N ASP A 217 16.66 11.74 1.23
CA ASP A 217 16.67 13.11 0.69
C ASP A 217 17.12 13.14 -0.77
N LYS A 218 18.19 12.41 -1.09
CA LYS A 218 18.71 12.34 -2.46
C LYS A 218 17.71 11.69 -3.43
N THR A 219 17.11 10.59 -3.03
CA THR A 219 16.09 9.90 -3.83
C THR A 219 14.87 10.79 -4.02
N TYR A 220 14.33 11.37 -2.96
CA TYR A 220 13.18 12.26 -2.98
C TYR A 220 13.42 13.48 -3.89
N LYS A 221 14.54 14.17 -3.74
CA LYS A 221 14.91 15.32 -4.59
C LYS A 221 15.01 14.93 -6.05
N ASN A 222 15.67 13.82 -6.37
CA ASN A 222 15.90 13.44 -7.76
C ASN A 222 14.65 12.89 -8.43
N PHE A 223 13.82 12.12 -7.72
CA PHE A 223 12.68 11.43 -8.29
C PHE A 223 11.38 12.25 -8.21
N ARG A 224 11.14 12.93 -7.07
CA ARG A 224 9.87 13.63 -6.82
C ARG A 224 9.94 15.13 -7.06
N ILE A 225 11.06 15.79 -6.77
CA ILE A 225 11.15 17.27 -6.73
C ILE A 225 11.86 17.84 -7.95
N ARG A 226 12.86 17.19 -8.50
CA ARG A 226 13.72 17.75 -9.56
C ARG A 226 12.95 18.21 -10.79
N LYS A 227 11.97 17.44 -11.22
CA LYS A 227 11.14 17.79 -12.39
C LYS A 227 10.36 19.09 -12.16
N TYR A 228 9.74 19.21 -10.98
CA TYR A 228 9.01 20.41 -10.57
C TYR A 228 9.90 21.66 -10.54
N ILE A 229 11.10 21.57 -9.99
CA ILE A 229 12.02 22.72 -9.92
C ILE A 229 12.64 23.06 -11.27
N SER A 230 12.88 22.06 -12.12
CA SER A 230 13.58 22.26 -13.40
C SER A 230 12.71 22.83 -14.50
N ASP A 231 11.41 22.70 -14.40
CA ASP A 231 10.46 23.18 -15.41
C ASP A 231 9.38 24.06 -14.78
N PRO A 232 9.68 25.35 -14.55
CA PRO A 232 8.77 26.30 -13.92
C PRO A 232 7.76 26.89 -14.91
N SER A 233 7.47 26.23 -16.03
CA SER A 233 6.47 26.73 -16.97
C SER A 233 5.09 26.80 -16.33
N ALA A 234 4.27 27.78 -16.74
CA ALA A 234 2.92 27.95 -16.20
C ALA A 234 1.99 26.75 -16.49
N GLU A 235 2.33 25.92 -17.48
CA GLU A 235 1.59 24.69 -17.79
C GLU A 235 1.95 23.55 -16.86
N GLU A 236 3.19 23.53 -16.33
CA GLU A 236 3.73 22.49 -15.45
C GLU A 236 3.55 22.82 -13.97
N ASP A 237 3.58 24.11 -13.61
CA ASP A 237 3.38 24.59 -12.24
C ASP A 237 1.95 25.09 -12.05
N GLN A 238 1.08 24.21 -11.60
CA GLN A 238 -0.32 24.47 -11.30
C GLN A 238 -0.56 24.60 -9.78
N PRO A 239 -1.60 25.33 -9.33
CA PRO A 239 -1.99 25.27 -7.93
C PRO A 239 -2.29 23.84 -7.49
N ILE A 240 -1.78 23.42 -6.33
CA ILE A 240 -1.95 22.04 -5.81
C ILE A 240 -3.44 21.65 -5.77
N ILE A 241 -4.31 22.60 -5.40
CA ILE A 241 -5.75 22.40 -5.28
C ILE A 241 -6.48 22.23 -6.63
N SER A 242 -5.79 22.43 -7.77
CA SER A 242 -6.39 22.19 -9.07
C SER A 242 -6.92 20.77 -9.17
N MET A 243 -8.12 20.61 -9.71
CA MET A 243 -8.68 19.27 -9.89
C MET A 243 -7.81 18.44 -10.84
N SER A 244 -7.63 17.18 -10.54
CA SER A 244 -6.84 16.24 -11.35
C SER A 244 -7.30 16.17 -12.80
N THR A 245 -8.60 16.36 -13.05
CA THR A 245 -9.20 16.42 -14.40
C THR A 245 -8.87 17.70 -15.17
N GLN A 246 -8.30 18.71 -14.53
CA GLN A 246 -7.94 20.01 -15.13
C GLN A 246 -6.44 20.12 -15.42
N VAL A 247 -5.65 19.18 -14.93
CA VAL A 247 -4.20 19.11 -15.15
C VAL A 247 -3.86 17.84 -15.93
N SER A 248 -2.76 17.85 -16.66
CA SER A 248 -2.32 16.72 -17.48
C SER A 248 -0.81 16.67 -17.58
N GLY A 249 -0.26 15.53 -18.03
CA GLY A 249 1.17 15.36 -18.27
C GLY A 249 2.02 15.65 -17.02
N ALA A 250 3.05 16.47 -17.19
CA ALA A 250 3.96 16.81 -16.12
C ALA A 250 3.29 17.62 -14.99
N GLY A 251 2.33 18.50 -15.35
CA GLY A 251 1.53 19.25 -14.36
C GLY A 251 0.77 18.34 -13.39
N TYR A 252 0.17 17.26 -13.90
CA TYR A 252 -0.46 16.24 -13.05
C TYR A 252 0.56 15.56 -12.12
N GLY A 253 1.65 15.04 -12.68
CA GLY A 253 2.67 14.34 -11.90
C GLY A 253 3.34 15.25 -10.86
N ASN A 254 3.67 16.50 -11.23
CA ASN A 254 4.26 17.44 -10.30
C ASN A 254 3.33 17.80 -9.14
N ASN A 255 2.06 18.13 -9.44
CA ASN A 255 1.08 18.55 -8.44
C ASN A 255 0.68 17.40 -7.51
N SER A 256 0.36 16.25 -8.08
CA SER A 256 -0.20 15.13 -7.30
C SER A 256 0.81 14.52 -6.35
N TYR A 257 2.07 14.40 -6.78
CA TYR A 257 3.14 13.72 -6.04
C TYR A 257 4.06 14.68 -5.29
N GLY A 258 5.07 15.21 -5.99
CA GLY A 258 6.19 15.91 -5.37
C GLY A 258 5.79 17.24 -4.73
N LYS A 259 5.05 18.10 -5.42
CA LYS A 259 4.64 19.41 -4.91
C LYS A 259 3.68 19.27 -3.72
N ALA A 260 2.71 18.35 -3.80
CA ALA A 260 1.80 18.07 -2.69
C ALA A 260 2.55 17.53 -1.47
N SER A 261 3.39 16.51 -1.66
CA SER A 261 4.21 15.96 -0.59
C SER A 261 5.10 17.02 0.06
N LEU A 262 5.73 17.88 -0.74
CA LEU A 262 6.56 18.96 -0.23
C LEU A 262 5.75 19.93 0.66
N SER A 263 4.49 20.20 0.30
CA SER A 263 3.63 21.05 1.13
C SER A 263 3.25 20.39 2.46
N TYR A 264 3.00 19.08 2.47
CA TYR A 264 2.72 18.34 3.72
C TYR A 264 3.94 18.26 4.62
N LEU A 265 5.13 18.03 4.05
CA LEU A 265 6.38 18.04 4.80
C LEU A 265 6.73 19.44 5.33
N ALA A 266 6.48 20.50 4.57
CA ALA A 266 6.65 21.88 5.04
C ALA A 266 5.73 22.20 6.22
N LEU A 267 4.47 21.74 6.17
CA LEU A 267 3.54 21.90 7.30
C LEU A 267 4.01 21.08 8.52
N LYS A 268 4.54 19.87 8.30
CA LYS A 268 5.13 19.04 9.35
C LYS A 268 6.32 19.76 10.02
N ASP A 269 7.21 20.34 9.24
CA ASP A 269 8.36 21.09 9.76
C ASP A 269 7.92 22.35 10.53
N LEU A 270 6.90 23.05 10.05
CA LEU A 270 6.34 24.25 10.70
C LEU A 270 5.72 23.93 12.06
N LEU A 271 4.96 22.84 12.17
CA LEU A 271 4.26 22.47 13.39
C LEU A 271 5.10 21.63 14.37
N GLY A 272 6.14 20.97 13.85
CA GLY A 272 6.86 19.90 14.55
C GLY A 272 6.03 18.60 14.58
N ASP A 273 6.73 17.49 14.81
CA ASP A 273 6.19 16.13 14.68
C ASP A 273 4.96 15.88 15.55
N GLU A 274 5.00 16.29 16.82
CA GLU A 274 3.92 16.03 17.78
C GLU A 274 2.60 16.73 17.38
N LEU A 275 2.69 18.01 17.04
CA LEU A 275 1.48 18.79 16.71
C LEU A 275 0.96 18.40 15.33
N PHE A 276 1.87 18.13 14.37
CA PHE A 276 1.47 17.66 13.05
C PHE A 276 0.79 16.29 13.13
N LYS A 277 1.36 15.33 13.87
CA LYS A 277 0.75 14.01 14.08
C LYS A 277 -0.64 14.12 14.74
N LYS A 278 -0.76 14.97 15.75
CA LYS A 278 -2.06 15.24 16.39
C LYS A 278 -3.09 15.80 15.41
N ALA A 279 -2.70 16.75 14.57
CA ALA A 279 -3.58 17.34 13.56
C ALA A 279 -3.98 16.31 12.49
N LEU A 280 -3.02 15.52 12.02
CA LEU A 280 -3.26 14.45 11.05
C LEU A 280 -4.19 13.37 11.60
N HIS A 281 -3.99 12.92 12.84
CA HIS A 281 -4.88 11.96 13.50
C HIS A 281 -6.30 12.52 13.64
N HIS A 282 -6.45 13.80 14.02
CA HIS A 282 -7.77 14.43 14.07
C HIS A 282 -8.46 14.43 12.71
N TYR A 283 -7.74 14.76 11.63
CA TYR A 283 -8.27 14.68 10.27
C TYR A 283 -8.70 13.26 9.91
N MET A 284 -7.86 12.28 10.18
CA MET A 284 -8.16 10.87 9.88
C MET A 284 -9.34 10.36 10.72
N ASP A 285 -9.40 10.67 12.02
CA ASP A 285 -10.49 10.23 12.91
C ASP A 285 -11.85 10.78 12.48
N VAL A 286 -11.89 12.04 12.04
CA VAL A 286 -13.16 12.70 11.63
C VAL A 286 -13.62 12.23 10.25
N TRP A 287 -12.69 11.93 9.35
CA TRP A 287 -13.01 11.78 7.93
C TRP A 287 -12.82 10.36 7.35
N HIS A 288 -12.18 9.42 8.04
CA HIS A 288 -12.05 8.06 7.50
C HIS A 288 -13.42 7.44 7.17
N GLY A 289 -13.46 6.70 6.07
CA GLY A 289 -14.68 6.09 5.54
C GLY A 289 -15.71 7.09 4.99
N LYS A 290 -15.32 8.37 4.84
CA LYS A 290 -16.13 9.44 4.22
C LYS A 290 -15.41 9.93 2.97
N HIS A 291 -15.85 10.99 2.33
CA HIS A 291 -15.23 11.51 1.10
C HIS A 291 -14.81 12.97 1.30
N PRO A 292 -13.70 13.25 2.07
CA PRO A 292 -13.27 14.61 2.32
C PRO A 292 -12.85 15.31 1.05
N ILE A 293 -13.20 16.59 0.95
CA ILE A 293 -12.71 17.51 -0.05
C ILE A 293 -11.59 18.40 0.52
N PRO A 294 -10.87 19.19 -0.29
CA PRO A 294 -9.75 20.02 0.21
C PRO A 294 -10.07 20.87 1.43
N TRP A 295 -11.25 21.49 1.47
CA TRP A 295 -11.67 22.34 2.60
C TRP A 295 -11.86 21.55 3.90
N ASP A 296 -12.28 20.30 3.80
CA ASP A 296 -12.42 19.41 4.96
C ASP A 296 -11.05 19.09 5.55
N TYR A 297 -10.07 18.83 4.70
CA TYR A 297 -8.67 18.65 5.09
C TYR A 297 -8.14 19.89 5.81
N PHE A 298 -8.22 21.08 5.21
CA PHE A 298 -7.70 22.31 5.80
C PHE A 298 -8.35 22.62 7.15
N ASN A 299 -9.68 22.48 7.22
CA ASN A 299 -10.43 22.73 8.45
C ASN A 299 -10.09 21.71 9.55
N ALA A 300 -10.00 20.42 9.19
CA ALA A 300 -9.67 19.37 10.16
C ALA A 300 -8.23 19.49 10.68
N MET A 301 -7.26 19.80 9.82
CA MET A 301 -5.88 20.04 10.25
C MET A 301 -5.80 21.26 11.19
N SER A 302 -6.47 22.36 10.87
CA SER A 302 -6.54 23.55 11.73
C SER A 302 -7.18 23.22 13.09
N ALA A 303 -8.29 22.48 13.10
CA ALA A 303 -8.96 22.07 14.33
C ALA A 303 -8.08 21.15 15.19
N GLY A 304 -7.42 20.16 14.56
CA GLY A 304 -6.51 19.24 15.24
C GLY A 304 -5.27 19.92 15.82
N ALA A 305 -4.74 20.93 15.11
CA ALA A 305 -3.63 21.75 15.59
C ALA A 305 -4.06 22.76 16.68
N GLY A 306 -5.36 23.05 16.79
CA GLY A 306 -5.86 24.08 17.72
C GLY A 306 -5.51 25.52 17.32
N GLN A 307 -5.20 25.73 16.04
CA GLN A 307 -4.86 27.04 15.48
C GLN A 307 -5.23 27.12 14.00
N ASN A 308 -5.43 28.33 13.48
CA ASN A 308 -5.70 28.53 12.07
C ASN A 308 -4.43 28.31 11.25
N LEU A 309 -4.50 27.37 10.32
CA LEU A 309 -3.40 27.02 9.38
C LEU A 309 -3.66 27.53 7.95
N ASN A 310 -4.78 28.25 7.72
CA ASN A 310 -5.15 28.80 6.41
C ASN A 310 -4.44 30.13 6.13
#